data_8f5c39b9bc43963b6d941ec3262fe11c
#
_entry.id   8f5c39b9bc43963b6d941ec3262fe11c
#
_cell.length_a   1.000
_cell.length_b   1.000
_cell.length_c   1.000
_cell.angle_alpha   90.00
_cell.angle_beta   90.00
_cell.angle_gamma   90.00
#
_symmetry.space_group_name_H-M   'P 1'
#
loop_
_entity.id
_entity.type
_entity.pdbx_description
1 polymer ?
#
loop_
_entity_poly.entity_id
_entity_poly.type
_entity_poly.pdbx_seq_one_letter_code
_entity_poly.pdbx_strand_id
1 'polypeptide(L)'
;MSSRMTRLRLVLATVVACALAAAIALILAAASHDDEPSAAVTPVNGFDGALRPPDIPPQDFALRDQDGKVARLADDRGKVVVLTFMYSTCQDTCPITAQQIRGALDQLGHDVPTLAVSVDPANDTPAHAKRFLLAQKLTGRMRFLLGDRARLQPVWKAYGIQPQGQGFEHSAYVLLIDKRGRQRIGFPVDQLTPEGLVHDIRRLEAEKR
;
A
#
# COMPACT_ATOMS: atom_id res chain seq x y z
N MET A 1 62.19 -28.04 28.94
CA MET A 1 61.05 -28.15 28.01
C MET A 1 59.75 -27.50 28.51
N SER A 2 59.58 -27.35 29.82
CA SER A 2 58.31 -26.82 30.44
C SER A 2 58.01 -25.31 30.11
N SER A 3 59.02 -24.44 30.08
CA SER A 3 58.78 -22.99 29.89
C SER A 3 58.29 -22.56 28.51
N ARG A 4 58.65 -23.32 27.47
CA ARG A 4 58.19 -23.03 26.08
C ARG A 4 56.72 -23.39 25.89
N MET A 5 56.27 -24.50 26.48
CA MET A 5 54.84 -24.89 26.42
C MET A 5 53.93 -23.93 27.18
N THR A 6 54.38 -23.39 28.31
CA THR A 6 53.63 -22.41 29.11
C THR A 6 53.48 -21.09 28.35
N ARG A 7 54.55 -20.61 27.70
CA ARG A 7 54.49 -19.39 26.86
C ARG A 7 53.61 -19.55 25.65
N LEU A 8 53.65 -20.72 24.99
CA LEU A 8 52.79 -21.02 23.85
C LEU A 8 51.30 -21.05 24.25
N ARG A 9 50.97 -21.66 25.39
CA ARG A 9 49.60 -21.67 25.92
C ARG A 9 49.10 -20.26 26.30
N LEU A 10 49.95 -19.41 26.86
CA LEU A 10 49.64 -18.02 27.17
C LEU A 10 49.35 -17.22 25.88
N VAL A 11 50.22 -17.33 24.88
CA VAL A 11 50.02 -16.66 23.59
C VAL A 11 48.75 -17.12 22.90
N LEU A 12 48.45 -18.42 22.90
CA LEU A 12 47.24 -18.97 22.33
C LEU A 12 45.99 -18.45 23.05
N ALA A 13 46.01 -18.40 24.37
CA ALA A 13 44.92 -17.89 25.20
C ALA A 13 44.65 -16.40 24.94
N THR A 14 45.69 -15.58 24.79
CA THR A 14 45.53 -14.14 24.46
C THR A 14 44.99 -13.94 23.05
N VAL A 15 45.43 -14.71 22.06
CA VAL A 15 44.90 -14.62 20.68
C VAL A 15 43.42 -15.01 20.64
N VAL A 16 43.02 -16.07 21.36
CA VAL A 16 41.63 -16.49 21.43
C VAL A 16 40.75 -15.43 22.14
N ALA A 17 41.26 -14.86 23.23
CA ALA A 17 40.55 -13.80 23.95
C ALA A 17 40.37 -12.53 23.10
N CYS A 18 41.38 -12.12 22.34
CA CYS A 18 41.27 -11.00 21.41
C CYS A 18 40.30 -11.27 20.24
N ALA A 19 40.31 -12.49 19.71
CA ALA A 19 39.39 -12.89 18.64
C ALA A 19 37.94 -12.90 19.13
N LEU A 20 37.66 -13.39 20.34
CA LEU A 20 36.34 -13.34 20.96
C LEU A 20 35.87 -11.90 21.24
N ALA A 21 36.75 -11.06 21.75
CA ALA A 21 36.43 -9.65 21.98
C ALA A 21 36.12 -8.90 20.68
N ALA A 22 36.86 -9.16 19.60
CA ALA A 22 36.60 -8.60 18.28
C ALA A 22 35.27 -9.11 17.69
N ALA A 23 34.94 -10.39 17.87
CA ALA A 23 33.66 -10.96 17.41
C ALA A 23 32.47 -10.35 18.18
N ILE A 24 32.56 -10.18 19.49
CA ILE A 24 31.55 -9.53 20.32
C ILE A 24 31.38 -8.06 19.92
N ALA A 25 32.46 -7.32 19.68
CA ALA A 25 32.39 -5.95 19.20
C ALA A 25 31.71 -5.81 17.84
N LEU A 26 31.96 -6.75 16.91
CA LEU A 26 31.31 -6.81 15.61
C LEU A 26 29.82 -7.13 15.74
N ILE A 27 29.43 -8.04 16.62
CA ILE A 27 28.01 -8.37 16.88
C ILE A 27 27.29 -7.17 17.51
N LEU A 28 27.91 -6.49 18.47
CA LEU A 28 27.33 -5.31 19.10
C LEU A 28 27.23 -4.13 18.10
N ALA A 29 28.20 -3.97 17.21
CA ALA A 29 28.15 -2.95 16.16
C ALA A 29 27.09 -3.27 15.09
N ALA A 30 26.85 -4.55 14.76
CA ALA A 30 25.78 -4.98 13.88
C ALA A 30 24.40 -4.81 14.53
N ALA A 31 24.28 -5.13 15.82
CA ALA A 31 23.03 -4.96 16.58
C ALA A 31 22.62 -3.48 16.80
N SER A 32 23.54 -2.54 16.69
CA SER A 32 23.28 -1.10 16.80
C SER A 32 22.90 -0.45 15.45
N HIS A 33 22.85 -1.21 14.35
CA HIS A 33 22.44 -0.70 13.03
C HIS A 33 20.98 -0.93 12.69
N ASP A 34 20.21 -1.63 13.55
CA ASP A 34 18.83 -2.03 13.22
C ASP A 34 17.74 -1.11 13.82
N ASP A 35 18.11 -0.02 14.50
CA ASP A 35 17.17 0.97 15.03
C ASP A 35 17.40 2.37 14.41
N GLU A 36 17.39 2.49 13.09
CA GLU A 36 16.89 3.73 12.52
C GLU A 36 15.37 3.69 12.70
N PRO A 37 14.78 4.58 13.53
CA PRO A 37 13.35 4.71 13.56
C PRO A 37 12.94 5.06 12.13
N SER A 38 12.15 4.17 11.50
CA SER A 38 11.46 4.46 10.26
C SER A 38 10.95 5.90 10.38
N ALA A 39 11.51 6.81 9.60
CA ALA A 39 11.23 8.23 9.74
C ALA A 39 9.73 8.39 9.71
N ALA A 40 9.14 8.70 10.86
CA ALA A 40 7.73 9.02 10.96
C ALA A 40 7.52 10.12 9.92
N VAL A 41 6.77 9.79 8.86
CA VAL A 41 6.47 10.73 7.80
C VAL A 41 5.75 11.87 8.49
N THR A 42 6.47 12.98 8.69
CA THR A 42 5.86 14.18 9.29
C THR A 42 4.73 14.59 8.37
N PRO A 43 3.48 14.70 8.85
CA PRO A 43 2.33 15.05 8.04
C PRO A 43 2.61 16.33 7.26
N VAL A 44 2.78 16.22 5.95
CA VAL A 44 3.02 17.40 5.11
C VAL A 44 1.66 18.07 4.90
N ASN A 45 1.53 19.30 5.38
CA ASN A 45 0.28 20.08 5.33
C ASN A 45 -0.90 19.45 6.09
N GLY A 46 -0.61 18.61 7.10
CA GLY A 46 -1.62 18.01 7.97
C GLY A 46 -2.37 16.82 7.38
N PHE A 47 -1.84 16.17 6.35
CA PHE A 47 -2.28 14.88 5.84
C PHE A 47 -1.25 13.80 6.17
N ASP A 48 -1.71 12.57 6.42
CA ASP A 48 -0.84 11.43 6.73
C ASP A 48 -0.28 10.79 5.45
N GLY A 49 -1.05 10.79 4.37
CA GLY A 49 -0.57 10.36 3.06
C GLY A 49 0.15 11.47 2.29
N ALA A 50 0.83 11.10 1.23
CA ALA A 50 1.57 12.00 0.36
C ALA A 50 0.62 12.85 -0.49
N LEU A 51 0.85 14.17 -0.53
CA LEU A 51 0.08 15.06 -1.40
C LEU A 51 0.36 14.74 -2.87
N ARG A 52 -0.69 14.69 -3.68
CA ARG A 52 -0.58 14.60 -5.14
C ARG A 52 -0.40 15.99 -5.74
N PRO A 53 0.30 16.13 -6.87
CA PRO A 53 0.45 17.39 -7.56
C PRO A 53 -0.92 18.04 -7.82
N PRO A 54 -1.09 19.35 -7.51
CA PRO A 54 -2.39 20.02 -7.57
C PRO A 54 -2.90 20.27 -8.99
N ASP A 55 -2.02 20.21 -9.97
CA ASP A 55 -2.27 20.45 -11.39
C ASP A 55 -2.74 19.20 -12.15
N ILE A 56 -2.81 18.04 -11.49
CA ILE A 56 -3.39 16.84 -12.12
C ILE A 56 -4.91 17.06 -12.25
N PRO A 57 -5.44 17.12 -13.50
CA PRO A 57 -6.86 17.32 -13.71
C PRO A 57 -7.65 16.09 -13.25
N PRO A 58 -8.95 16.23 -12.94
CA PRO A 58 -9.82 15.09 -12.67
C PRO A 58 -9.78 14.09 -13.82
N GLN A 59 -9.64 12.82 -13.49
CA GLN A 59 -9.56 11.72 -14.46
C GLN A 59 -10.79 10.83 -14.28
N ASP A 60 -11.79 11.02 -15.13
CA ASP A 60 -12.99 10.20 -15.10
C ASP A 60 -12.83 8.90 -15.90
N PHE A 61 -13.49 7.87 -15.44
CA PHE A 61 -13.60 6.60 -16.14
C PHE A 61 -14.97 5.98 -15.91
N ALA A 62 -15.32 5.02 -16.77
CA ALA A 62 -16.52 4.20 -16.64
C ALA A 62 -16.14 2.73 -16.89
N LEU A 63 -16.25 1.89 -15.87
CA LEU A 63 -15.94 0.46 -15.93
C LEU A 63 -17.12 -0.34 -15.37
N ARG A 64 -17.14 -1.65 -15.62
CA ARG A 64 -18.11 -2.54 -14.98
C ARG A 64 -17.53 -3.12 -13.70
N ASP A 65 -18.35 -3.21 -12.66
CA ASP A 65 -17.97 -3.89 -11.44
C ASP A 65 -18.17 -5.42 -11.54
N GLN A 66 -17.86 -6.11 -10.47
CA GLN A 66 -18.00 -7.56 -10.32
C GLN A 66 -19.45 -8.06 -10.50
N ASP A 67 -20.44 -7.20 -10.44
CA ASP A 67 -21.85 -7.50 -10.66
C ASP A 67 -22.34 -7.07 -12.05
N GLY A 68 -21.43 -6.58 -12.90
CA GLY A 68 -21.71 -6.09 -14.24
C GLY A 68 -22.33 -4.69 -14.28
N LYS A 69 -22.52 -4.04 -13.13
CA LYS A 69 -23.05 -2.68 -13.05
C LYS A 69 -21.97 -1.67 -13.46
N VAL A 70 -22.36 -0.62 -14.16
CA VAL A 70 -21.43 0.45 -14.52
C VAL A 70 -21.09 1.28 -13.28
N ALA A 71 -19.80 1.50 -13.07
CA ALA A 71 -19.25 2.45 -12.11
C ALA A 71 -18.57 3.58 -12.87
N ARG A 72 -18.98 4.81 -12.61
CA ARG A 72 -18.33 6.02 -13.13
C ARG A 72 -17.79 6.80 -11.94
N LEU A 73 -16.53 7.22 -12.00
CA LEU A 73 -15.99 8.07 -10.95
C LEU A 73 -16.76 9.41 -10.85
N ALA A 74 -17.30 9.89 -11.99
CA ALA A 74 -18.13 11.09 -12.02
C ALA A 74 -19.42 10.98 -11.19
N ASP A 75 -19.98 9.78 -11.01
CA ASP A 75 -21.21 9.57 -10.22
C ASP A 75 -20.98 9.81 -8.71
N ASP A 76 -19.72 9.79 -8.27
CA ASP A 76 -19.30 10.03 -6.88
C ASP A 76 -18.83 11.48 -6.62
N ARG A 77 -19.08 12.40 -7.54
CA ARG A 77 -18.81 13.82 -7.31
C ARG A 77 -19.54 14.32 -6.06
N GLY A 78 -18.83 15.10 -5.25
CA GLY A 78 -19.33 15.57 -3.96
C GLY A 78 -19.03 14.67 -2.80
N LYS A 79 -18.45 13.50 -3.04
CA LYS A 79 -17.95 12.57 -2.02
C LYS A 79 -16.43 12.42 -2.13
N VAL A 80 -15.81 12.03 -1.05
CA VAL A 80 -14.44 11.50 -1.07
C VAL A 80 -14.52 10.05 -1.59
N VAL A 81 -13.58 9.66 -2.44
CA VAL A 81 -13.53 8.29 -2.99
C VAL A 81 -12.18 7.68 -2.65
N VAL A 82 -12.20 6.44 -2.17
CA VAL A 82 -11.02 5.59 -2.03
C VAL A 82 -10.84 4.83 -3.34
N LEU A 83 -9.73 5.06 -4.03
CA LEU A 83 -9.39 4.40 -5.29
C LEU A 83 -8.11 3.60 -5.14
N THR A 84 -8.13 2.34 -5.50
CA THR A 84 -6.94 1.48 -5.49
C THR A 84 -6.84 0.64 -6.75
N PHE A 85 -5.68 0.05 -6.97
CA PHE A 85 -5.36 -0.77 -8.14
C PHE A 85 -4.83 -2.11 -7.66
N MET A 86 -5.51 -3.20 -7.99
CA MET A 86 -5.17 -4.52 -7.50
C MET A 86 -5.65 -5.62 -8.44
N TYR A 87 -5.26 -6.84 -8.18
CA TYR A 87 -5.79 -8.01 -8.89
C TYR A 87 -6.32 -9.05 -7.91
N SER A 88 -7.38 -9.74 -8.32
CA SER A 88 -8.19 -10.58 -7.42
C SER A 88 -7.54 -11.92 -7.06
N THR A 89 -6.50 -12.33 -7.80
CA THR A 89 -5.73 -13.56 -7.55
C THR A 89 -4.44 -13.31 -6.77
N CYS A 90 -4.18 -12.08 -6.35
CA CYS A 90 -3.04 -11.70 -5.51
C CYS A 90 -3.11 -12.38 -4.14
N GLN A 91 -1.99 -12.93 -3.69
CA GLN A 91 -1.88 -13.60 -2.39
C GLN A 91 -0.97 -12.87 -1.40
N ASP A 92 -0.47 -11.70 -1.78
CA ASP A 92 0.52 -10.94 -1.02
C ASP A 92 -0.04 -9.55 -0.62
N THR A 93 0.32 -8.51 -1.32
CA THR A 93 0.01 -7.12 -0.95
C THR A 93 -1.47 -6.74 -1.07
N CYS A 94 -2.20 -7.27 -2.06
CA CYS A 94 -3.61 -6.90 -2.27
C CYS A 94 -4.53 -7.29 -1.11
N PRO A 95 -4.43 -8.48 -0.49
CA PRO A 95 -5.19 -8.80 0.72
C PRO A 95 -4.88 -7.86 1.88
N ILE A 96 -3.61 -7.52 2.09
CA ILE A 96 -3.18 -6.60 3.17
C ILE A 96 -3.78 -5.22 2.93
N THR A 97 -3.64 -4.67 1.72
CA THR A 97 -4.23 -3.38 1.33
C THR A 97 -5.75 -3.37 1.53
N ALA A 98 -6.43 -4.42 1.12
CA ALA A 98 -7.88 -4.54 1.29
C ALA A 98 -8.29 -4.57 2.77
N GLN A 99 -7.51 -5.23 3.64
CA GLN A 99 -7.75 -5.25 5.07
C GLN A 99 -7.51 -3.89 5.73
N GLN A 100 -6.48 -3.15 5.32
CA GLN A 100 -6.25 -1.78 5.79
C GLN A 100 -7.42 -0.86 5.40
N ILE A 101 -7.88 -0.94 4.15
CA ILE A 101 -9.05 -0.17 3.69
C ILE A 101 -10.30 -0.58 4.49
N ARG A 102 -10.54 -1.87 4.72
CA ARG A 102 -11.66 -2.35 5.53
C ARG A 102 -11.57 -1.80 6.95
N GLY A 103 -10.40 -1.86 7.58
CA GLY A 103 -10.17 -1.31 8.91
C GLY A 103 -10.50 0.19 8.99
N ALA A 104 -10.14 0.96 7.97
CA ALA A 104 -10.50 2.36 7.87
C ALA A 104 -12.02 2.58 7.74
N LEU A 105 -12.68 1.81 6.87
CA LEU A 105 -14.14 1.89 6.72
C LEU A 105 -14.88 1.52 8.01
N ASP A 106 -14.36 0.54 8.77
CA ASP A 106 -14.91 0.15 10.07
C ASP A 106 -14.78 1.29 11.11
N GLN A 107 -13.65 2.00 11.12
CA GLN A 107 -13.39 3.12 12.04
C GLN A 107 -14.13 4.41 11.65
N LEU A 108 -14.43 4.62 10.36
CA LEU A 108 -15.18 5.78 9.90
C LEU A 108 -16.61 5.80 10.43
N GLY A 109 -17.25 4.63 10.57
CA GLY A 109 -18.62 4.48 10.98
C GLY A 109 -19.65 4.82 9.88
N HIS A 110 -19.20 5.11 8.67
CA HIS A 110 -20.01 5.28 7.47
C HIS A 110 -19.26 4.77 6.24
N ASP A 111 -20.00 4.47 5.18
CA ASP A 111 -19.40 4.01 3.94
C ASP A 111 -18.95 5.17 3.06
N VAL A 112 -17.73 5.04 2.53
CA VAL A 112 -17.15 5.92 1.53
C VAL A 112 -17.05 5.14 0.22
N PRO A 113 -17.40 5.71 -0.95
CA PRO A 113 -17.22 5.04 -2.23
C PRO A 113 -15.80 4.50 -2.35
N THR A 114 -15.69 3.19 -2.49
CA THR A 114 -14.40 2.49 -2.55
C THR A 114 -14.33 1.65 -3.82
N LEU A 115 -13.35 1.96 -4.66
CA LEU A 115 -13.20 1.40 -5.99
C LEU A 115 -11.83 0.72 -6.11
N ALA A 116 -11.82 -0.55 -6.48
CA ALA A 116 -10.61 -1.29 -6.83
C ALA A 116 -10.59 -1.54 -8.34
N VAL A 117 -9.64 -0.96 -9.06
CA VAL A 117 -9.49 -1.16 -10.51
C VAL A 117 -8.56 -2.33 -10.78
N SER A 118 -8.99 -3.27 -11.60
CA SER A 118 -8.18 -4.41 -12.02
C SER A 118 -6.88 -3.98 -12.71
N VAL A 119 -5.78 -4.66 -12.37
CA VAL A 119 -4.49 -4.55 -13.06
C VAL A 119 -4.09 -5.84 -13.79
N ASP A 120 -4.92 -6.89 -13.70
CA ASP A 120 -4.71 -8.17 -14.36
C ASP A 120 -5.98 -8.66 -15.10
N PRO A 121 -6.32 -8.04 -16.24
CA PRO A 121 -7.53 -8.37 -16.98
C PRO A 121 -7.58 -9.81 -17.52
N ALA A 122 -6.45 -10.51 -17.56
CA ALA A 122 -6.41 -11.89 -18.01
C ALA A 122 -6.99 -12.85 -16.96
N ASN A 123 -6.81 -12.55 -15.68
CA ASN A 123 -7.19 -13.42 -14.56
C ASN A 123 -8.34 -12.85 -13.73
N ASP A 124 -8.59 -11.54 -13.79
CA ASP A 124 -9.66 -10.88 -13.04
C ASP A 124 -11.02 -11.11 -13.72
N THR A 125 -11.73 -12.10 -13.24
CA THR A 125 -13.10 -12.40 -13.64
C THR A 125 -14.09 -11.90 -12.58
N PRO A 126 -15.38 -11.72 -12.91
CA PRO A 126 -16.41 -11.42 -11.91
C PRO A 126 -16.44 -12.40 -10.74
N ALA A 127 -16.21 -13.69 -11.02
CA ALA A 127 -16.18 -14.73 -10.00
C ALA A 127 -14.96 -14.60 -9.07
N HIS A 128 -13.79 -14.30 -9.63
CA HIS A 128 -12.57 -14.07 -8.83
C HIS A 128 -12.70 -12.81 -7.98
N ALA A 129 -13.16 -11.70 -8.55
CA ALA A 129 -13.39 -10.45 -7.86
C ALA A 129 -14.39 -10.62 -6.69
N LYS A 130 -15.51 -11.34 -6.90
CA LYS A 130 -16.48 -11.64 -5.83
C LYS A 130 -15.86 -12.47 -4.71
N ARG A 131 -15.08 -13.50 -5.05
CA ARG A 131 -14.38 -14.30 -4.03
C ARG A 131 -13.38 -13.48 -3.23
N PHE A 132 -12.61 -12.63 -3.89
CA PHE A 132 -11.68 -11.71 -3.23
C PHE A 132 -12.42 -10.79 -2.25
N LEU A 133 -13.46 -10.09 -2.70
CA LEU A 133 -14.26 -9.19 -1.87
C LEU A 133 -14.88 -9.91 -0.67
N LEU A 134 -15.37 -11.13 -0.87
CA LEU A 134 -15.93 -11.96 0.21
C LEU A 134 -14.84 -12.34 1.22
N ALA A 135 -13.68 -12.82 0.76
CA ALA A 135 -12.57 -13.21 1.62
C ALA A 135 -12.04 -12.01 2.46
N GLN A 136 -12.03 -10.80 1.88
CA GLN A 136 -11.60 -9.58 2.57
C GLN A 136 -12.73 -8.90 3.37
N LYS A 137 -13.95 -9.46 3.39
CA LYS A 137 -15.14 -8.89 4.06
C LYS A 137 -15.48 -7.47 3.55
N LEU A 138 -15.34 -7.27 2.26
CA LEU A 138 -15.61 -6.00 1.56
C LEU A 138 -16.79 -6.09 0.59
N THR A 139 -17.52 -7.21 0.58
CA THR A 139 -18.75 -7.36 -0.21
C THR A 139 -19.75 -6.24 0.16
N GLY A 140 -20.22 -5.51 -0.86
CA GLY A 140 -21.13 -4.37 -0.68
C GLY A 140 -20.45 -3.07 -0.27
N ARG A 141 -19.19 -3.09 0.15
CA ARG A 141 -18.44 -1.91 0.61
C ARG A 141 -17.36 -1.45 -0.38
N MET A 142 -16.89 -2.36 -1.23
CA MET A 142 -15.93 -2.07 -2.30
C MET A 142 -16.47 -2.63 -3.61
N ARG A 143 -16.30 -1.89 -4.68
CA ARG A 143 -16.59 -2.32 -6.05
C ARG A 143 -15.27 -2.67 -6.74
N PHE A 144 -15.20 -3.89 -7.26
CA PHE A 144 -14.03 -4.35 -8.02
C PHE A 144 -14.30 -4.14 -9.51
N LEU A 145 -13.60 -3.19 -10.12
CA LEU A 145 -13.84 -2.71 -11.47
C LEU A 145 -13.04 -3.51 -12.48
N LEU A 146 -13.73 -4.07 -13.44
CA LEU A 146 -13.24 -5.01 -14.43
C LEU A 146 -13.35 -4.44 -15.84
N GLY A 147 -12.54 -4.95 -16.74
CA GLY A 147 -12.55 -4.62 -18.15
C GLY A 147 -11.48 -5.40 -18.90
N ASP A 148 -11.56 -5.41 -20.21
CA ASP A 148 -10.45 -5.84 -21.05
C ASP A 148 -9.31 -4.84 -21.00
N ARG A 149 -8.15 -5.23 -21.51
CA ARG A 149 -6.94 -4.39 -21.51
C ARG A 149 -7.20 -3.04 -22.21
N ALA A 150 -7.97 -3.02 -23.28
CA ALA A 150 -8.25 -1.81 -24.04
C ALA A 150 -9.02 -0.76 -23.22
N ARG A 151 -9.92 -1.21 -22.35
CA ARG A 151 -10.70 -0.35 -21.44
C ARG A 151 -9.92 0.08 -20.20
N LEU A 152 -9.06 -0.80 -19.66
CA LEU A 152 -8.30 -0.53 -18.45
C LEU A 152 -7.03 0.32 -18.72
N GLN A 153 -6.41 0.16 -19.87
CA GLN A 153 -5.16 0.85 -20.21
C GLN A 153 -5.24 2.38 -20.13
N PRO A 154 -6.30 3.05 -20.61
CA PRO A 154 -6.45 4.50 -20.42
C PRO A 154 -6.52 4.90 -18.95
N VAL A 155 -7.19 4.10 -18.11
CA VAL A 155 -7.30 4.35 -16.67
C VAL A 155 -5.93 4.19 -16.01
N TRP A 156 -5.22 3.11 -16.28
CA TRP A 156 -3.86 2.93 -15.74
C TRP A 156 -2.94 4.09 -16.13
N LYS A 157 -2.98 4.52 -17.40
CA LYS A 157 -2.19 5.65 -17.86
C LYS A 157 -2.55 6.95 -17.12
N ALA A 158 -3.84 7.22 -16.95
CA ALA A 158 -4.34 8.43 -16.28
C ALA A 158 -3.92 8.53 -14.80
N TYR A 159 -3.75 7.36 -14.16
CA TYR A 159 -3.35 7.28 -12.75
C TYR A 159 -1.88 6.91 -12.53
N GLY A 160 -1.10 6.77 -13.61
CA GLY A 160 0.32 6.43 -13.54
C GLY A 160 0.59 5.01 -13.03
N ILE A 161 -0.35 4.08 -13.29
CA ILE A 161 -0.29 2.70 -12.82
C ILE A 161 0.36 1.80 -13.87
N GLN A 162 1.31 0.99 -13.44
CA GLN A 162 1.82 -0.12 -14.23
C GLN A 162 0.98 -1.38 -13.93
N PRO A 163 0.37 -2.00 -14.96
CA PRO A 163 -0.41 -3.21 -14.76
C PRO A 163 0.48 -4.41 -14.42
N GLN A 164 -0.11 -5.46 -13.87
CA GLN A 164 0.56 -6.73 -13.64
C GLN A 164 1.20 -7.25 -14.93
N GLY A 165 2.50 -7.58 -14.88
CA GLY A 165 3.27 -8.08 -16.01
C GLY A 165 4.21 -9.21 -15.57
N GLN A 166 4.88 -9.87 -16.54
CA GLN A 166 5.86 -10.89 -16.22
C GLN A 166 7.08 -10.25 -15.50
N GLY A 167 7.24 -10.57 -14.21
CA GLY A 167 8.41 -10.15 -13.41
C GLY A 167 8.37 -8.73 -12.85
N PHE A 168 7.24 -8.04 -12.88
CA PHE A 168 7.08 -6.72 -12.27
C PHE A 168 5.94 -6.71 -11.26
N GLU A 169 6.24 -6.18 -10.08
CA GLU A 169 5.20 -5.78 -9.14
C GLU A 169 4.44 -4.60 -9.74
N HIS A 170 3.11 -4.69 -9.75
CA HIS A 170 2.29 -3.56 -10.16
C HIS A 170 2.45 -2.41 -9.17
N SER A 171 2.24 -1.18 -9.63
CA SER A 171 2.23 -0.02 -8.73
C SER A 171 1.09 -0.16 -7.73
N ALA A 172 1.43 -0.31 -6.46
CA ALA A 172 0.45 -0.51 -5.38
C ALA A 172 0.28 0.81 -4.61
N TYR A 173 -0.85 1.48 -4.86
CA TYR A 173 -1.22 2.74 -4.21
C TYR A 173 -2.69 2.73 -3.83
N VAL A 174 -2.99 3.41 -2.72
CA VAL A 174 -4.35 3.84 -2.39
C VAL A 174 -4.41 5.35 -2.56
N LEU A 175 -5.35 5.82 -3.35
CA LEU A 175 -5.55 7.22 -3.65
C LEU A 175 -6.84 7.71 -3.01
N LEU A 176 -6.80 8.90 -2.45
CA LEU A 176 -8.00 9.65 -2.07
C LEU A 176 -8.31 10.67 -3.15
N ILE A 177 -9.51 10.56 -3.70
CA ILE A 177 -10.08 11.48 -4.67
C ILE A 177 -11.02 12.42 -3.92
N ASP A 178 -10.86 13.72 -4.09
CA ASP A 178 -11.67 14.72 -3.40
C ASP A 178 -13.08 14.86 -4.02
N LYS A 179 -13.92 15.67 -3.38
CA LYS A 179 -15.29 15.98 -3.81
C LYS A 179 -15.39 16.58 -5.23
N ARG A 180 -14.29 17.15 -5.75
CA ARG A 180 -14.18 17.67 -7.11
C ARG A 180 -13.65 16.65 -8.11
N GLY A 181 -13.30 15.44 -7.64
CA GLY A 181 -12.75 14.34 -8.43
C GLY A 181 -11.26 14.46 -8.70
N ARG A 182 -10.51 15.26 -7.94
CA ARG A 182 -9.07 15.40 -8.08
C ARG A 182 -8.35 14.40 -7.20
N GLN A 183 -7.25 13.86 -7.68
CA GLN A 183 -6.35 13.07 -6.87
C GLN A 183 -5.67 14.00 -5.85
N ARG A 184 -5.90 13.75 -4.55
CA ARG A 184 -5.40 14.64 -3.49
C ARG A 184 -4.30 14.00 -2.68
N ILE A 185 -4.48 12.77 -2.27
CA ILE A 185 -3.60 12.05 -1.36
C ILE A 185 -3.29 10.69 -1.96
N GLY A 186 -2.06 10.24 -1.83
CA GLY A 186 -1.62 8.91 -2.20
C GLY A 186 -0.91 8.23 -1.04
N PHE A 187 -1.28 6.98 -0.77
CA PHE A 187 -0.62 6.11 0.19
C PHE A 187 0.10 4.99 -0.56
N PRO A 188 1.44 4.93 -0.53
CA PRO A 188 2.15 3.69 -0.83
C PRO A 188 1.66 2.60 0.11
N VAL A 189 1.55 1.35 -0.35
CA VAL A 189 0.92 0.29 0.46
C VAL A 189 1.69 -0.06 1.73
N ASP A 190 2.99 0.14 1.75
CA ASP A 190 3.89 -0.03 2.90
C ASP A 190 3.72 1.07 3.98
N GLN A 191 3.09 2.19 3.61
CA GLN A 191 2.78 3.31 4.51
C GLN A 191 1.28 3.44 4.82
N LEU A 192 0.46 2.56 4.25
CA LEU A 192 -0.99 2.59 4.44
C LEU A 192 -1.37 2.03 5.81
N THR A 193 -2.03 2.85 6.61
CA THR A 193 -2.66 2.42 7.87
C THR A 193 -4.15 2.79 7.87
N PRO A 194 -5.01 2.05 8.60
CA PRO A 194 -6.41 2.42 8.75
C PRO A 194 -6.58 3.80 9.34
N GLU A 195 -5.78 4.15 10.35
CA GLU A 195 -5.83 5.43 11.07
C GLU A 195 -5.50 6.60 10.16
N GLY A 196 -4.40 6.49 9.39
CA GLY A 196 -4.00 7.52 8.43
C GLY A 196 -5.04 7.70 7.32
N LEU A 197 -5.60 6.59 6.83
CA LEU A 197 -6.67 6.66 5.83
C LEU A 197 -7.94 7.34 6.38
N VAL A 198 -8.34 7.00 7.61
CA VAL A 198 -9.47 7.65 8.32
C VAL A 198 -9.23 9.14 8.52
N HIS A 199 -8.03 9.49 9.00
CA HIS A 199 -7.64 10.89 9.23
C HIS A 199 -7.81 11.71 7.95
N ASP A 200 -7.25 11.24 6.85
CA ASP A 200 -7.24 11.98 5.60
C ASP A 200 -8.61 12.01 4.91
N ILE A 201 -9.40 10.93 5.00
CA ILE A 201 -10.79 10.93 4.52
C ILE A 201 -11.61 12.00 5.26
N ARG A 202 -11.60 11.99 6.59
CA ARG A 202 -12.35 12.97 7.40
C ARG A 202 -11.95 14.41 7.08
N ARG A 203 -10.65 14.62 6.88
CA ARG A 203 -10.12 15.94 6.54
C ARG A 203 -10.61 16.40 5.16
N LEU A 204 -10.59 15.54 4.15
CA LEU A 204 -11.14 15.85 2.83
C LEU A 204 -12.67 16.02 2.85
N GLU A 205 -13.38 15.27 3.69
CA GLU A 205 -14.82 15.43 3.89
C GLU A 205 -15.19 16.78 4.55
N ALA A 206 -14.31 17.29 5.40
CA ALA A 206 -14.50 18.60 6.03
C ALA A 206 -14.21 19.78 5.10
N GLU A 207 -13.48 19.58 3.99
CA GLU A 207 -13.21 20.63 3.01
C GLU A 207 -14.53 21.10 2.36
N LYS A 208 -14.69 22.42 2.19
CA LYS A 208 -15.80 23.00 1.42
C LYS A 208 -15.67 22.61 -0.07
N ARG A 209 -16.80 22.42 -0.75
CA ARG A 209 -16.86 22.20 -2.21
C ARG A 209 -16.29 23.35 -2.99
#